data_73b8c8c1ffd80b633e8d90709a7d48b4
#
_entry.id   73b8c8c1ffd80b633e8d90709a7d48b4
#
_cell.length_a   1.000
_cell.length_b   1.000
_cell.length_c   1.000
_cell.angle_alpha   90.00
_cell.angle_beta   90.00
_cell.angle_gamma   90.00
#
_symmetry.space_group_name_H-M   'P 1'
#
loop_
_entity.id
_entity.type
_entity.pdbx_description
1 polymer ?
#
loop_
_entity_poly.entity_id
_entity_poly.type
_entity_poly.pdbx_seq_one_letter_code
_entity_poly.pdbx_strand_id
1 'polypeptide(L)'
;MERLTEAMADTCRHVVSAKRLGLIDTQAEYPLRIAEQGQMDRELSQRIAELIRLRNILAHRYSDVDYPRLFALAKEAAEQVAPRFVKWAKDLLT
;
A
#
# COMPACT_ATOMS: atom_id res chain seq x y z
N MET A 1 -12.15 1.74 -1.98
CA MET A 1 -10.70 2.01 -2.01
C MET A 1 -10.09 2.10 -0.62
N GLU A 2 -10.68 2.86 0.29
CA GLU A 2 -10.11 3.04 1.63
C GLU A 2 -9.90 1.72 2.38
N ARG A 3 -10.88 0.83 2.33
CA ARG A 3 -10.79 -0.48 2.99
C ARG A 3 -9.68 -1.35 2.39
N LEU A 4 -9.54 -1.32 1.07
CA LEU A 4 -8.49 -2.08 0.40
C LEU A 4 -7.11 -1.56 0.80
N THR A 5 -6.93 -0.24 0.76
CA THR A 5 -5.65 0.37 1.12
C THR A 5 -5.29 0.11 2.58
N GLU A 6 -6.28 0.19 3.47
CA GLU A 6 -6.10 -0.11 4.88
C GLU A 6 -5.72 -1.57 5.09
N ALA A 7 -6.41 -2.48 4.40
CA ALA A 7 -6.09 -3.92 4.48
C ALA A 7 -4.67 -4.20 3.98
N MET A 8 -4.26 -3.57 2.88
CA MET A 8 -2.90 -3.71 2.37
C MET A 8 -1.86 -3.20 3.36
N ALA A 9 -2.11 -2.03 3.96
CA ALA A 9 -1.20 -1.47 4.95
C ALA A 9 -1.10 -2.36 6.19
N ASP A 10 -2.22 -2.88 6.66
CA ASP A 10 -2.24 -3.77 7.82
C ASP A 10 -1.50 -5.07 7.55
N THR A 11 -1.72 -5.67 6.38
CA THR A 11 -1.02 -6.89 5.99
C THR A 11 0.49 -6.67 5.94
N CYS A 12 0.92 -5.58 5.32
CA CYS A 12 2.34 -5.24 5.25
C CYS A 12 2.92 -5.01 6.65
N ARG A 13 2.18 -4.34 7.53
CA ARG A 13 2.61 -4.14 8.92
C ARG A 13 2.82 -5.48 9.62
N HIS A 14 1.91 -6.42 9.46
CA HIS A 14 2.05 -7.75 10.05
C HIS A 14 3.28 -8.48 9.53
N VAL A 15 3.55 -8.40 8.23
CA VAL A 15 4.73 -9.03 7.63
C VAL A 15 6.02 -8.41 8.18
N VAL A 16 6.09 -7.08 8.28
CA VAL A 16 7.25 -6.39 8.84
C VAL A 16 7.49 -6.84 10.28
N SER A 17 6.44 -6.92 11.08
CA SER A 17 6.53 -7.35 12.46
C SER A 17 6.96 -8.82 12.58
N ALA A 18 6.30 -9.70 11.83
CA ALA A 18 6.55 -11.14 11.89
C ALA A 18 7.96 -11.50 11.42
N LYS A 19 8.49 -10.81 10.43
CA LYS A 19 9.82 -11.04 9.88
C LYS A 19 10.90 -10.15 10.49
N ARG A 20 10.53 -9.32 11.47
CA ARG A 20 11.44 -8.43 12.20
C ARG A 20 12.25 -7.53 11.27
N LEU A 21 11.56 -6.84 10.36
CA LEU A 21 12.21 -6.01 9.35
C LEU A 21 12.55 -4.59 9.83
N GLY A 22 12.38 -4.31 11.10
CA GLY A 22 12.79 -3.05 11.71
C GLY A 22 11.63 -2.12 12.05
N LEU A 23 11.98 -0.94 12.53
CA LEU A 23 11.00 0.08 12.90
C LEU A 23 10.60 0.91 11.68
N ILE A 24 9.32 1.25 11.61
CA ILE A 24 8.76 2.00 10.49
C ILE A 24 8.05 3.24 11.02
N ASP A 25 8.34 4.39 10.43
CA ASP A 25 7.78 5.67 10.85
C ASP A 25 6.42 5.97 10.23
N THR A 26 6.22 5.58 8.96
CA THR A 26 4.96 5.86 8.25
C THR A 26 4.44 4.59 7.59
N GLN A 27 3.11 4.52 7.40
CA GLN A 27 2.48 3.35 6.79
C GLN A 27 2.97 3.06 5.37
N ALA A 28 3.27 4.10 4.59
CA ALA A 28 3.73 3.93 3.22
C ALA A 28 5.10 3.23 3.14
N GLU A 29 5.87 3.24 4.21
CA GLU A 29 7.18 2.58 4.26
C GLU A 29 7.08 1.07 4.45
N TYR A 30 5.96 0.54 4.96
CA TYR A 30 5.84 -0.89 5.19
C TYR A 30 6.08 -1.72 3.92
N PRO A 31 5.38 -1.46 2.80
CA PRO A 31 5.65 -2.24 1.59
C PRO A 31 7.07 -2.02 1.05
N LEU A 32 7.59 -0.81 1.16
CA LEU A 32 8.94 -0.50 0.68
C LEU A 32 10.00 -1.27 1.47
N ARG A 33 9.83 -1.39 2.78
CA ARG A 33 10.75 -2.16 3.61
C ARG A 33 10.71 -3.64 3.26
N ILE A 34 9.52 -4.19 2.99
CA ILE A 34 9.38 -5.59 2.59
C ILE A 34 10.13 -5.83 1.28
N ALA A 35 10.03 -4.91 0.31
CA ALA A 35 10.75 -5.02 -0.96
C ALA A 35 12.25 -4.93 -0.78
N GLU A 36 12.73 -4.06 0.11
CA GLU A 36 14.16 -3.94 0.42
C GLU A 36 14.75 -5.26 0.92
N GLN A 37 13.96 -6.04 1.61
CA GLN A 37 14.39 -7.33 2.15
C GLN A 37 14.14 -8.49 1.17
N GLY A 38 13.79 -8.19 -0.08
CA GLY A 38 13.57 -9.19 -1.11
C GLY A 38 12.30 -10.01 -0.98
N GLN A 39 11.35 -9.57 -0.14
CA GLN A 39 10.12 -10.31 0.14
C GLN A 39 8.92 -9.84 -0.67
N MET A 40 9.11 -8.82 -1.51
CA MET A 40 8.06 -8.29 -2.38
C MET A 40 8.72 -7.66 -3.60
N ASP A 41 8.05 -7.76 -4.77
CA ASP A 41 8.46 -7.07 -5.97
C ASP A 41 8.52 -5.56 -5.74
N ARG A 42 9.58 -4.91 -6.19
CA ARG A 42 9.79 -3.47 -5.97
C ARG A 42 8.68 -2.63 -6.58
N GLU A 43 8.27 -2.94 -7.81
CA GLU A 43 7.20 -2.19 -8.47
C GLU A 43 5.89 -2.29 -7.70
N LEU A 44 5.53 -3.49 -7.26
CA LEU A 44 4.32 -3.69 -6.46
C LEU A 44 4.41 -2.88 -5.16
N SER A 45 5.55 -2.90 -4.49
CA SER A 45 5.73 -2.16 -3.25
C SER A 45 5.55 -0.66 -3.44
N GLN A 46 6.07 -0.12 -4.54
CA GLN A 46 5.94 1.29 -4.86
C GLN A 46 4.49 1.66 -5.15
N ARG A 47 3.75 0.80 -5.86
CA ARG A 47 2.33 1.02 -6.14
C ARG A 47 1.49 1.03 -4.87
N ILE A 48 1.75 0.10 -3.97
CA ILE A 48 1.06 0.06 -2.68
C ILE A 48 1.37 1.32 -1.86
N ALA A 49 2.63 1.73 -1.81
CA ALA A 49 3.04 2.94 -1.09
C ALA A 49 2.35 4.18 -1.65
N GLU A 50 2.25 4.29 -2.98
CA GLU A 50 1.53 5.40 -3.62
C GLU A 50 0.05 5.43 -3.22
N LEU A 51 -0.61 4.27 -3.19
CA LEU A 51 -2.01 4.20 -2.78
C LEU A 51 -2.21 4.63 -1.33
N ILE A 52 -1.30 4.24 -0.44
CA ILE A 52 -1.36 4.65 0.96
C ILE A 52 -1.22 6.18 1.06
N ARG A 53 -0.29 6.78 0.31
CA ARG A 53 -0.11 8.23 0.28
C ARG A 53 -1.33 8.95 -0.28
N LEU A 54 -1.92 8.42 -1.36
CA LEU A 54 -3.13 8.99 -1.95
C LEU A 54 -4.30 8.95 -0.96
N ARG A 55 -4.45 7.85 -0.24
CA ARG A 55 -5.48 7.76 0.80
C ARG A 55 -5.30 8.86 1.84
N ASN A 56 -4.05 9.10 2.25
CA ASN A 56 -3.75 10.13 3.25
C ASN A 56 -4.12 11.52 2.73
N ILE A 57 -3.83 11.81 1.45
CA ILE A 57 -4.20 13.09 0.84
C ILE A 57 -5.73 13.25 0.82
N LEU A 58 -6.46 12.21 0.43
CA LEU A 58 -7.92 12.24 0.39
C LEU A 58 -8.53 12.43 1.78
N ALA A 59 -7.91 11.84 2.80
CA ALA A 59 -8.39 11.95 4.18
C ALA A 59 -8.21 13.35 4.76
N HIS A 60 -7.18 14.08 4.36
CA HIS A 60 -6.87 15.40 4.91
C HIS A 60 -7.60 16.56 4.24
N ARG A 61 -8.21 16.34 3.09
CA ARG A 61 -9.06 17.33 2.39
C ARG A 61 -8.41 18.69 2.19
N TYR A 62 -7.33 18.73 1.45
CA TYR A 62 -6.69 20.00 1.07
C TYR A 62 -7.56 20.77 0.06
N SER A 63 -7.60 22.11 0.21
CA SER A 63 -8.49 22.95 -0.58
C SER A 63 -8.14 23.05 -2.08
N ASP A 64 -6.90 22.78 -2.45
CA ASP A 64 -6.42 22.96 -3.83
C ASP A 64 -6.43 21.66 -4.64
N VAL A 65 -7.05 20.62 -4.15
CA VAL A 65 -7.02 19.30 -4.77
C VAL A 65 -8.35 19.01 -5.47
N ASP A 66 -8.27 18.55 -6.72
CA ASP A 66 -9.43 18.04 -7.46
C ASP A 66 -9.73 16.62 -6.94
N TYR A 67 -10.50 16.52 -5.87
CA TYR A 67 -10.81 15.26 -5.22
C TYR A 67 -11.51 14.24 -6.11
N PRO A 68 -12.54 14.60 -6.90
CA PRO A 68 -13.18 13.62 -7.78
C PRO A 68 -12.21 12.97 -8.75
N ARG A 69 -11.31 13.75 -9.34
CA ARG A 69 -10.31 13.22 -10.27
C ARG A 69 -9.29 12.35 -9.56
N LEU A 70 -8.79 12.82 -8.41
CA LEU A 70 -7.81 12.08 -7.62
C LEU A 70 -8.41 10.76 -7.13
N PHE A 71 -9.65 10.80 -6.68
CA PHE A 71 -10.36 9.59 -6.23
C PHE A 71 -10.51 8.57 -7.36
N ALA A 72 -10.87 9.04 -8.56
CA ALA A 72 -11.01 8.16 -9.72
C ALA A 72 -9.68 7.49 -10.10
N LEU A 73 -8.59 8.27 -10.09
CA LEU A 73 -7.25 7.74 -10.37
C LEU A 73 -6.81 6.73 -9.32
N ALA A 74 -7.08 7.02 -8.06
CA ALA A 74 -6.73 6.13 -6.96
C ALA A 74 -7.52 4.82 -7.03
N LYS A 75 -8.80 4.90 -7.37
CA LYS A 75 -9.66 3.72 -7.53
C LYS A 75 -9.15 2.83 -8.66
N GLU A 76 -8.82 3.43 -9.80
CA GLU A 76 -8.29 2.69 -10.94
C GLU A 76 -6.98 2.00 -10.59
N ALA A 77 -6.07 2.74 -9.94
CA ALA A 77 -4.80 2.17 -9.49
C ALA A 77 -5.01 1.03 -8.49
N ALA A 78 -5.94 1.18 -7.56
CA ALA A 78 -6.25 0.14 -6.58
C ALA A 78 -6.77 -1.13 -7.25
N GLU A 79 -7.64 -0.99 -8.26
CA GLU A 79 -8.17 -2.13 -9.00
C GLU A 79 -7.07 -2.90 -9.75
N GLN A 80 -6.04 -2.22 -10.23
CA GLN A 80 -4.90 -2.85 -10.88
C GLN A 80 -3.96 -3.53 -9.88
N VAL A 81 -3.80 -2.94 -8.71
CA VAL A 81 -2.87 -3.43 -7.68
C VAL A 81 -3.46 -4.59 -6.90
N ALA A 82 -4.76 -4.58 -6.63
CA ALA A 82 -5.41 -5.56 -5.75
C ALA A 82 -5.13 -7.02 -6.14
N PRO A 83 -5.27 -7.44 -7.41
CA PRO A 83 -4.99 -8.83 -7.77
C PRO A 83 -3.52 -9.22 -7.53
N ARG A 84 -2.60 -8.32 -7.80
CA ARG A 84 -1.17 -8.56 -7.60
C ARG A 84 -0.85 -8.67 -6.11
N PHE A 85 -1.48 -7.84 -5.30
CA PHE A 85 -1.32 -7.90 -3.84
C PHE A 85 -1.84 -9.21 -3.27
N VAL A 86 -3.03 -9.63 -3.71
CA VAL A 86 -3.65 -10.89 -3.26
C VAL A 86 -2.75 -12.06 -3.61
N LYS A 87 -2.23 -12.10 -4.84
CA LYS A 87 -1.31 -13.15 -5.26
C LYS A 87 -0.05 -13.17 -4.39
N TRP A 88 0.52 -12.00 -4.14
CA TRP A 88 1.70 -11.90 -3.27
C TRP A 88 1.42 -12.45 -1.87
N ALA A 89 0.29 -12.07 -1.29
CA ALA A 89 -0.08 -12.52 0.06
C ALA A 89 -0.29 -14.03 0.11
N LYS A 90 -0.93 -14.60 -0.90
CA LYS A 90 -1.13 -16.05 -0.98
C LYS A 90 0.20 -16.79 -1.12
N ASP A 91 1.09 -16.30 -1.96
CA ASP A 91 2.40 -16.91 -2.17
C ASP A 91 3.24 -16.86 -0.88
N LEU A 92 3.09 -15.79 -0.12
CA LEU A 92 3.80 -15.64 1.15
C LEU A 92 3.34 -16.65 2.20
N LEU A 93 2.05 -16.99 2.19
CA LEU A 93 1.46 -17.93 3.15
C LEU A 93 1.72 -19.40 2.80
N THR A 94 2.09 -19.67 1.57
CA THR A 94 2.47 -21.03 1.17
C THR A 94 3.98 -21.23 1.20
#